data_2bc69887914f6331f6b4552fb94dcd35
#
_entry.id   2bc69887914f6331f6b4552fb94dcd35
#
_cell.length_a   1.000
_cell.length_b   1.000
_cell.length_c   1.000
_cell.angle_alpha   90.00
_cell.angle_beta   90.00
_cell.angle_gamma   90.00
#
_symmetry.space_group_name_H-M   'P 1'
#
loop_
_entity.id
_entity.type
_entity.pdbx_description
1 polymer ?
#
loop_
_entity_poly.entity_id
_entity_poly.type
_entity_poly.pdbx_seq_one_letter_code
_entity_poly.pdbx_strand_id
1 'polypeptide(L)' 'MPEPPPAASLASIRKRQLLSQRALAARAGVALSTIYLLEAGKTDRATFKVMRTVSDALGVPAESIAEFRRAIDADTPAS' A
#
# COMPACT_ATOMS: atom_id res chain seq x y z
N MET A 1 -24.53 5.50 -7.84
CA MET A 1 -23.09 5.80 -7.83
C MET A 1 -22.32 4.52 -8.12
N PRO A 2 -21.39 4.59 -9.03
CA PRO A 2 -20.57 3.41 -9.26
C PRO A 2 -19.75 3.10 -7.99
N GLU A 3 -19.67 1.83 -7.67
CA GLU A 3 -18.85 1.41 -6.56
C GLU A 3 -17.37 1.61 -6.91
N PRO A 4 -16.53 1.98 -5.93
CA PRO A 4 -15.10 2.04 -6.20
C PRO A 4 -14.60 0.65 -6.60
N PRO A 5 -13.59 0.56 -7.47
CA PRO A 5 -13.04 -0.74 -7.82
C PRO A 5 -12.53 -1.45 -6.57
N PRO A 6 -12.60 -2.78 -6.52
CA PRO A 6 -12.11 -3.53 -5.38
C PRO A 6 -10.61 -3.30 -5.21
N ALA A 7 -10.18 -3.15 -3.97
CA ALA A 7 -8.76 -3.00 -3.66
C ALA A 7 -8.06 -4.35 -3.83
N ALA A 8 -6.84 -4.32 -4.35
CA ALA A 8 -5.99 -5.50 -4.46
C ALA A 8 -4.89 -5.44 -3.40
N SER A 9 -4.34 -6.59 -3.04
CA SER A 9 -3.26 -6.62 -2.06
C SER A 9 -2.01 -5.93 -2.63
N LEU A 10 -1.21 -5.36 -1.73
CA LEU A 10 0.04 -4.72 -2.12
C LEU A 10 0.93 -5.69 -2.91
N ALA A 11 1.06 -6.93 -2.42
CA ALA A 11 1.86 -7.94 -3.11
C ALA A 11 1.33 -8.23 -4.52
N SER A 12 0.02 -8.28 -4.69
CA SER A 12 -0.60 -8.54 -6.00
C SER A 12 -0.27 -7.43 -6.98
N ILE A 13 -0.43 -6.17 -6.57
CA ILE A 13 -0.13 -5.03 -7.45
C ILE A 13 1.34 -5.01 -7.81
N ARG A 14 2.20 -5.22 -6.81
CA ARG A 14 3.66 -5.26 -7.02
C ARG A 14 4.05 -6.32 -8.04
N LYS A 15 3.51 -7.53 -7.88
CA LYS A 15 3.84 -8.65 -8.76
C LYS A 15 3.37 -8.41 -10.18
N ARG A 16 2.21 -7.78 -10.35
CA ARG A 16 1.70 -7.44 -11.68
C ARG A 16 2.64 -6.48 -12.41
N GLN A 17 3.38 -5.68 -11.67
CA GLN A 17 4.35 -4.75 -12.25
C GLN A 17 5.77 -5.35 -12.31
N LEU A 18 5.89 -6.65 -12.01
CA LEU A 18 7.15 -7.39 -12.07
C LEU A 18 8.22 -6.80 -11.15
N LEU A 19 7.79 -6.28 -10.01
CA LEU A 19 8.69 -5.69 -9.01
C LEU A 19 8.91 -6.67 -7.86
N SER A 20 10.18 -6.84 -7.45
CA SER A 20 10.48 -7.53 -6.19
C SER A 20 10.16 -6.60 -5.03
N GLN A 21 10.08 -7.17 -3.81
CA GLN A 21 9.94 -6.34 -2.61
C GLN A 21 11.09 -5.33 -2.49
N ARG A 22 12.31 -5.79 -2.78
CA ARG A 22 13.49 -4.93 -2.72
C ARG A 22 13.40 -3.79 -3.74
N ALA A 23 12.96 -4.09 -4.96
CA ALA A 23 12.83 -3.07 -6.00
C ALA A 23 11.76 -2.04 -5.62
N LEU A 24 10.64 -2.49 -5.08
CA LEU A 24 9.61 -1.57 -4.63
C LEU A 24 10.10 -0.70 -3.47
N ALA A 25 10.79 -1.29 -2.51
CA ALA A 25 11.33 -0.54 -1.38
C ALA A 25 12.29 0.54 -1.85
N ALA A 26 13.19 0.21 -2.79
CA ALA A 26 14.13 1.17 -3.36
C ALA A 26 13.40 2.29 -4.11
N ARG A 27 12.39 1.94 -4.91
CA ARG A 27 11.63 2.91 -5.69
C ARG A 27 10.84 3.86 -4.78
N ALA A 28 10.26 3.33 -3.71
CA ALA A 28 9.47 4.12 -2.77
C ALA A 28 10.33 4.86 -1.74
N GLY A 29 11.61 4.53 -1.64
CA GLY A 29 12.50 5.15 -0.65
C GLY A 29 12.21 4.71 0.77
N VAL A 30 11.77 3.47 0.96
CA VAL A 30 11.48 2.91 2.28
C VAL A 30 12.34 1.67 2.53
N ALA A 31 12.43 1.24 3.79
CA ALA A 31 13.18 0.03 4.13
C ALA A 31 12.48 -1.21 3.56
N LEU A 32 13.27 -2.21 3.19
CA LEU A 32 12.73 -3.50 2.73
C LEU A 32 11.80 -4.12 3.77
N SER A 33 12.17 -4.04 5.06
CA SER A 33 11.33 -4.55 6.14
C SER A 33 9.97 -3.88 6.19
N THR A 34 9.89 -2.60 5.81
CA THR A 34 8.61 -1.89 5.74
C THR A 34 7.68 -2.52 4.71
N ILE A 35 8.20 -2.83 3.51
CA ILE A 35 7.40 -3.49 2.48
C ILE A 35 6.97 -4.88 2.94
N TYR A 36 7.89 -5.64 3.52
CA TYR A 36 7.60 -6.97 4.04
C TYR A 36 6.46 -6.94 5.07
N LEU A 37 6.54 -6.01 6.02
CA LEU A 37 5.54 -5.91 7.08
C LEU A 37 4.18 -5.45 6.53
N LEU A 38 4.17 -4.52 5.58
CA LEU A 38 2.94 -4.07 4.95
C LEU A 38 2.25 -5.22 4.23
N GLU A 39 3.00 -6.03 3.49
CA GLU A 39 2.44 -7.18 2.76
C GLU A 39 1.96 -8.27 3.73
N ALA A 40 2.53 -8.33 4.92
CA ALA A 40 2.09 -9.26 5.97
C ALA A 40 0.85 -8.75 6.73
N GLY A 41 0.33 -7.57 6.37
CA GLY A 41 -0.86 -7.02 7.01
C GLY A 41 -0.60 -6.19 8.26
N LYS A 42 0.64 -5.82 8.52
CA LYS A 42 1.00 -5.00 9.69
C LYS A 42 0.76 -3.52 9.37
N THR A 43 -0.49 -3.09 9.49
CA THR A 43 -0.91 -1.75 9.07
C THR A 43 -0.37 -0.63 9.95
N ASP A 44 0.17 -0.95 11.12
CA ASP A 44 0.82 0.05 11.98
C ASP A 44 2.05 0.68 11.30
N ARG A 45 2.58 0.05 10.25
CA ARG A 45 3.68 0.62 9.45
C ARG A 45 3.18 1.51 8.31
N ALA A 46 1.87 1.57 8.09
CA ALA A 46 1.29 2.31 6.99
C ALA A 46 1.00 3.76 7.40
N THR A 47 2.05 4.54 7.64
CA THR A 47 1.90 5.98 7.87
C THR A 47 1.47 6.66 6.58
N PHE A 48 0.93 7.87 6.68
CA PHE A 48 0.53 8.64 5.49
C PHE A 48 1.70 8.81 4.52
N LYS A 49 2.88 9.09 5.05
CA LYS A 49 4.07 9.24 4.21
C LYS A 49 4.41 7.96 3.47
N VAL A 50 4.41 6.83 4.17
CA VAL A 50 4.71 5.53 3.57
C VAL A 50 3.67 5.17 2.52
N MET A 51 2.38 5.34 2.84
CA MET A 51 1.32 5.05 1.89
C MET A 51 1.46 5.89 0.63
N ARG A 52 1.80 7.17 0.77
CA ARG A 52 1.99 8.06 -0.37
C ARG A 52 3.16 7.61 -1.23
N THR A 53 4.32 7.37 -0.61
CA THR A 53 5.52 7.03 -1.39
C THR A 53 5.38 5.68 -2.07
N VAL A 54 4.75 4.70 -1.41
CA VAL A 54 4.55 3.38 -2.00
C VAL A 54 3.51 3.43 -3.13
N SER A 55 2.39 4.12 -2.91
CA SER A 55 1.37 4.23 -3.95
C SER A 55 1.89 5.01 -5.17
N ASP A 56 2.68 6.06 -4.94
CA ASP A 56 3.31 6.79 -6.04
C ASP A 56 4.28 5.90 -6.81
N ALA A 57 5.06 5.09 -6.11
CA ALA A 57 6.01 4.17 -6.74
C ALA A 57 5.30 3.14 -7.62
N LEU A 58 4.08 2.74 -7.25
CA LEU A 58 3.28 1.79 -8.02
C LEU A 58 2.37 2.47 -9.05
N GLY A 59 2.23 3.79 -8.98
CA GLY A 59 1.38 4.54 -9.90
C GLY A 59 -0.10 4.27 -9.71
N VAL A 60 -0.53 3.93 -8.49
CA VAL A 60 -1.93 3.67 -8.17
C VAL A 60 -2.37 4.51 -6.98
N PRO A 61 -3.67 4.83 -6.85
CA PRO A 61 -4.15 5.50 -5.65
C PRO A 61 -3.96 4.61 -4.41
N ALA A 62 -3.71 5.22 -3.27
CA ALA A 62 -3.50 4.47 -2.03
C ALA A 62 -4.71 3.60 -1.69
N GLU A 63 -5.92 4.07 -1.95
CA GLU A 63 -7.14 3.32 -1.66
C GLU A 63 -7.33 2.08 -2.56
N SER A 64 -6.55 1.96 -3.62
CA SER A 64 -6.54 0.76 -4.47
C SER A 64 -5.69 -0.36 -3.87
N ILE A 65 -4.94 -0.07 -2.83
CA ILE A 65 -4.11 -1.05 -2.12
C ILE A 65 -4.87 -1.47 -0.86
N ALA A 66 -5.22 -2.75 -0.77
CA ALA A 66 -6.11 -3.26 0.27
C ALA A 66 -5.61 -2.95 1.68
N GLU A 67 -4.32 -3.14 1.93
CA GLU A 67 -3.70 -2.87 3.23
C GLU A 67 -3.81 -1.39 3.60
N PHE A 68 -3.60 -0.51 2.62
CA PHE A 68 -3.66 0.93 2.85
C PHE A 68 -5.10 1.39 3.06
N ARG A 69 -6.04 0.82 2.30
CA ARG A 69 -7.46 1.13 2.47
C ARG A 69 -7.92 0.78 3.87
N ARG A 70 -7.51 -0.37 4.39
CA ARG A 70 -7.82 -0.75 5.77
C ARG A 70 -7.22 0.20 6.78
N ALA A 71 -5.98 0.63 6.56
CA ALA A 71 -5.31 1.59 7.45
C ALA A 71 -6.01 2.94 7.44
N ILE A 72 -6.40 3.42 6.26
CA ILE A 72 -7.12 4.68 6.11
C ILE A 72 -8.48 4.60 6.82
N ASP A 73 -9.21 3.52 6.60
CA ASP A 73 -10.54 3.34 7.20
C ASP A 73 -10.45 3.22 8.73
N ALA A 74 -9.42 2.54 9.23
CA ALA A 74 -9.23 2.37 10.66
C ALA A 74 -8.87 3.69 11.34
N ASP A 75 -8.16 4.59 10.65
CA ASP A 75 -7.74 5.88 11.19
C ASP A 75 -8.81 6.96 11.03
N THR A 76 -9.84 6.71 10.23
CA THR A 76 -10.92 7.67 10.03
C THR A 76 -11.94 7.50 11.17
N PRO A 77 -12.14 8.54 11.98
CA PRO A 77 -13.10 8.42 13.07
C PRO A 77 -14.50 8.18 12.51
N ALA A 78 -15.23 7.27 13.12
CA ALA A 78 -16.62 7.07 12.80
C ALA A 78 -17.39 8.30 13.23
N SER A 79 -17.96 8.99 12.28
CA SER A 79 -18.78 10.18 12.58
C SER A 79 -20.22 9.79 12.79
#